data_8f3da357c756a855fe6b4597557a9c95
#
_entry.id   8f3da357c756a855fe6b4597557a9c95
#
_cell.length_a   1.000
_cell.length_b   1.000
_cell.length_c   1.000
_cell.angle_alpha   90.00
_cell.angle_beta   90.00
_cell.angle_gamma   90.00
#
_symmetry.space_group_name_H-M   'P 1'
#
loop_
_entity.id
_entity.type
_entity.pdbx_description
1 polymer ?
#
loop_
_entity_poly.entity_id
_entity_poly.type
_entity_poly.pdbx_seq_one_letter_code
_entity_poly.pdbx_strand_id
1 'polypeptide(L)'
;ILYYPANYKPDRLYPMVVKIYETQFEYLHHYFSPTSYMPAGFSPTNYTTDGYFVLYPDIIYKVGEPGYSAVKCVEAAVKKAIAIGRVDAKRIGLIGHSYGGYEAAFIATRYKLFATVVSGAAVTDMVSHSLAQDITGRSMMWRYVSHQMRMGKPLYDDYLGYMENSPLTNAKNIDIPVLSWS
;
A
#
# COMPACT_ATOMS: atom_id res chain seq x y z
N ILE A 1 -7.54 -10.61 -3.13
CA ILE A 1 -7.22 -12.00 -2.76
C ILE A 1 -7.02 -12.06 -1.26
N LEU A 2 -7.58 -13.09 -0.58
CA LEU A 2 -7.36 -13.33 0.85
C LEU A 2 -6.78 -14.74 1.02
N TYR A 3 -5.54 -14.80 1.49
CA TYR A 3 -4.87 -16.05 1.86
C TYR A 3 -5.12 -16.35 3.34
N TYR A 4 -5.51 -17.59 3.62
CA TYR A 4 -5.78 -18.06 4.97
C TYR A 4 -4.52 -18.58 5.65
N PRO A 5 -4.42 -18.49 6.99
CA PRO A 5 -3.37 -19.17 7.74
C PRO A 5 -3.34 -20.67 7.42
N ALA A 6 -2.16 -21.26 7.30
CA ALA A 6 -2.01 -22.69 6.98
C ALA A 6 -2.72 -23.61 7.98
N ASN A 7 -2.74 -23.22 9.26
CA ASN A 7 -3.40 -23.95 10.34
C ASN A 7 -4.69 -23.23 10.79
N TYR A 8 -5.47 -22.73 9.84
CA TYR A 8 -6.71 -22.01 10.13
C TYR A 8 -7.71 -22.87 10.92
N LYS A 9 -8.26 -22.27 11.97
CA LYS A 9 -9.35 -22.82 12.79
C LYS A 9 -10.45 -21.78 12.93
N PRO A 10 -11.73 -22.14 12.80
CA PRO A 10 -12.82 -21.17 12.83
C PRO A 10 -13.16 -20.62 14.22
N ASP A 11 -12.54 -21.11 15.27
CA ASP A 11 -12.82 -20.77 16.68
C ASP A 11 -11.88 -19.72 17.28
N ARG A 12 -10.88 -19.24 16.50
CA ARG A 12 -9.92 -18.25 17.00
C ARG A 12 -9.72 -17.07 16.05
N LEU A 13 -9.16 -15.96 16.56
CA LEU A 13 -8.78 -14.78 15.80
C LEU A 13 -7.30 -14.84 15.39
N TYR A 14 -7.01 -14.28 14.20
CA TYR A 14 -5.68 -14.24 13.62
C TYR A 14 -5.28 -12.82 13.23
N PRO A 15 -4.01 -12.47 13.34
CA PRO A 15 -3.50 -11.22 12.75
C PRO A 15 -3.58 -11.27 11.23
N MET A 16 -3.52 -10.10 10.61
CA MET A 16 -3.50 -9.98 9.16
C MET A 16 -2.41 -9.03 8.68
N VAL A 17 -1.75 -9.38 7.58
CA VAL A 17 -0.90 -8.47 6.81
C VAL A 17 -1.60 -8.11 5.51
N VAL A 18 -1.69 -6.82 5.23
CA VAL A 18 -2.21 -6.29 3.98
C VAL A 18 -1.03 -5.82 3.14
N LYS A 19 -0.79 -6.46 2.01
CA LYS A 19 0.26 -6.06 1.07
C LYS A 19 -0.39 -5.36 -0.12
N ILE A 20 0.05 -4.15 -0.39
CA ILE A 20 -0.54 -3.29 -1.42
C ILE A 20 0.44 -2.95 -2.54
N TYR A 21 -0.08 -2.95 -3.75
CA TYR A 21 0.56 -2.43 -4.96
C TYR A 21 -0.42 -2.51 -6.13
N GLU A 22 -1.03 -1.43 -6.54
CA GLU A 22 -1.93 -1.35 -7.71
C GLU A 22 -2.97 -2.50 -7.76
N THR A 23 -3.09 -3.19 -8.92
CA THR A 23 -3.93 -4.38 -9.06
C THR A 23 -3.12 -5.65 -8.82
N GLN A 24 -3.68 -6.62 -8.13
CA GLN A 24 -3.00 -7.85 -7.74
C GLN A 24 -3.81 -9.12 -8.05
N PHE A 25 -4.96 -9.00 -8.73
CA PHE A 25 -5.81 -10.15 -9.07
C PHE A 25 -5.07 -11.22 -9.92
N GLU A 26 -4.05 -10.83 -10.66
CA GLU A 26 -3.20 -11.73 -11.46
C GLU A 26 -2.49 -12.80 -10.61
N TYR A 27 -2.31 -12.54 -9.31
CA TYR A 27 -1.72 -13.50 -8.38
C TYR A 27 -2.71 -14.53 -7.84
N LEU A 28 -3.98 -14.53 -8.24
CA LEU A 28 -5.03 -15.40 -7.66
C LEU A 28 -4.68 -16.88 -7.73
N HIS A 29 -4.03 -17.31 -8.81
CA HIS A 29 -3.63 -18.70 -9.03
C HIS A 29 -2.12 -18.90 -8.95
N HIS A 30 -1.38 -17.93 -8.39
CA HIS A 30 0.06 -18.00 -8.27
C HIS A 30 0.46 -18.63 -6.93
N TYR A 31 1.34 -19.63 -6.98
CA TYR A 31 1.98 -20.19 -5.80
C TYR A 31 3.27 -19.44 -5.49
N PHE A 32 3.35 -18.88 -4.30
CA PHE A 32 4.54 -18.21 -3.79
C PHE A 32 5.34 -19.17 -2.93
N SER A 33 6.46 -19.70 -3.45
CA SER A 33 7.35 -20.55 -2.67
C SER A 33 7.95 -19.76 -1.50
N PRO A 34 7.98 -20.32 -0.28
CA PRO A 34 8.59 -19.69 0.88
C PRO A 34 10.11 -19.48 0.73
N THR A 35 10.74 -20.25 -0.16
CA THR A 35 12.18 -20.18 -0.43
C THR A 35 12.54 -19.28 -1.59
N SER A 36 11.55 -18.77 -2.34
CA SER A 36 11.80 -17.86 -3.46
C SER A 36 12.18 -16.48 -2.94
N TYR A 37 13.27 -15.95 -3.49
CA TYR A 37 13.59 -14.54 -3.31
C TYR A 37 12.55 -13.68 -4.04
N MET A 38 11.78 -12.94 -3.28
CA MET A 38 10.81 -11.99 -3.83
C MET A 38 11.39 -10.58 -3.81
N PRO A 39 11.30 -9.82 -4.91
CA PRO A 39 11.58 -8.40 -4.87
C PRO A 39 10.79 -7.75 -3.73
N ALA A 40 11.44 -6.88 -2.96
CA ALA A 40 10.88 -6.27 -1.75
C ALA A 40 10.68 -7.22 -0.54
N GLY A 41 11.22 -8.46 -0.58
CA GLY A 41 11.34 -9.33 0.61
C GLY A 41 10.03 -9.86 1.18
N PHE A 42 8.89 -9.78 0.46
CA PHE A 42 7.61 -10.23 0.97
C PHE A 42 7.13 -11.51 0.26
N SER A 43 6.87 -12.58 1.01
CA SER A 43 6.20 -13.79 0.52
C SER A 43 4.94 -14.06 1.36
N PRO A 44 3.75 -14.17 0.75
CA PRO A 44 2.53 -14.46 1.48
C PRO A 44 2.58 -15.82 2.17
N THR A 45 3.29 -16.80 1.59
CA THR A 45 3.42 -18.13 2.16
C THR A 45 4.11 -18.12 3.52
N ASN A 46 5.16 -17.31 3.71
CA ASN A 46 5.84 -17.20 5.00
C ASN A 46 4.88 -16.71 6.09
N TYR A 47 4.11 -15.67 5.81
CA TYR A 47 3.15 -15.14 6.77
C TYR A 47 2.00 -16.09 7.05
N THR A 48 1.49 -16.80 6.05
CA THR A 48 0.40 -17.75 6.26
C THR A 48 0.84 -18.97 7.06
N THR A 49 2.09 -19.44 6.90
CA THR A 49 2.65 -20.52 7.73
C THR A 49 2.86 -20.08 9.19
N ASP A 50 3.13 -18.80 9.42
CA ASP A 50 3.26 -18.21 10.76
C ASP A 50 1.90 -17.82 11.39
N GLY A 51 0.80 -18.18 10.75
CA GLY A 51 -0.53 -18.01 11.30
C GLY A 51 -1.16 -16.64 11.04
N TYR A 52 -0.76 -15.95 9.98
CA TYR A 52 -1.39 -14.70 9.55
C TYR A 52 -2.36 -14.92 8.40
N PHE A 53 -3.43 -14.14 8.34
CA PHE A 53 -4.05 -13.84 7.06
C PHE A 53 -3.16 -12.94 6.25
N VAL A 54 -3.18 -13.09 4.92
CA VAL A 54 -2.56 -12.13 4.00
C VAL A 54 -3.60 -11.65 3.00
N LEU A 55 -3.77 -10.33 2.93
CA LEU A 55 -4.72 -9.68 2.01
C LEU A 55 -3.97 -8.93 0.92
N TYR A 56 -4.33 -9.20 -0.34
CA TYR A 56 -3.91 -8.48 -1.53
C TYR A 56 -5.15 -7.79 -2.12
N PRO A 57 -5.41 -6.54 -1.78
CA PRO A 57 -6.50 -5.79 -2.39
C PRO A 57 -6.09 -5.29 -3.78
N ASP A 58 -7.06 -5.18 -4.69
CA ASP A 58 -6.90 -4.39 -5.91
C ASP A 58 -7.22 -2.93 -5.62
N ILE A 59 -6.46 -2.03 -6.22
CA ILE A 59 -6.68 -0.59 -6.12
C ILE A 59 -7.06 -0.07 -7.50
N ILE A 60 -8.24 0.53 -7.59
CA ILE A 60 -8.74 1.19 -8.79
C ILE A 60 -8.64 2.69 -8.57
N TYR A 61 -7.95 3.36 -9.49
CA TYR A 61 -7.60 4.76 -9.32
C TYR A 61 -8.54 5.70 -10.06
N LYS A 62 -8.85 6.80 -9.39
CA LYS A 62 -9.36 8.01 -10.00
C LYS A 62 -8.18 8.95 -10.27
N VAL A 63 -8.09 9.46 -11.49
CA VAL A 63 -7.06 10.45 -11.88
C VAL A 63 -7.17 11.68 -10.99
N GLY A 64 -6.05 12.18 -10.51
CA GLY A 64 -5.95 13.29 -9.56
C GLY A 64 -6.12 12.90 -8.08
N GLU A 65 -6.54 11.66 -7.79
CA GLU A 65 -6.81 11.19 -6.42
C GLU A 65 -6.12 9.84 -6.12
N PRO A 66 -4.84 9.63 -6.46
CA PRO A 66 -4.21 8.31 -6.31
C PRO A 66 -4.18 7.83 -4.85
N GLY A 67 -3.78 8.67 -3.91
CA GLY A 67 -3.73 8.33 -2.50
C GLY A 67 -5.11 8.05 -1.90
N TYR A 68 -6.11 8.85 -2.23
CA TYR A 68 -7.49 8.64 -1.76
C TYR A 68 -8.12 7.39 -2.37
N SER A 69 -7.78 7.06 -3.62
CA SER A 69 -8.19 5.81 -4.26
C SER A 69 -7.66 4.60 -3.50
N ALA A 70 -6.38 4.63 -3.12
CA ALA A 70 -5.77 3.59 -2.30
C ALA A 70 -6.47 3.45 -0.94
N VAL A 71 -6.72 4.56 -0.22
CA VAL A 71 -7.47 4.53 1.06
C VAL A 71 -8.81 3.83 0.89
N LYS A 72 -9.63 4.25 -0.08
CA LYS A 72 -11.00 3.72 -0.30
C LYS A 72 -11.00 2.23 -0.61
N CYS A 73 -10.14 1.79 -1.53
CA CYS A 73 -10.08 0.38 -1.94
C CYS A 73 -9.56 -0.52 -0.83
N VAL A 74 -8.49 -0.10 -0.16
CA VAL A 74 -7.87 -0.87 0.93
C VAL A 74 -8.81 -0.95 2.13
N GLU A 75 -9.46 0.15 2.50
CA GLU A 75 -10.47 0.17 3.58
C GLU A 75 -11.61 -0.82 3.31
N ALA A 76 -12.18 -0.78 2.11
CA ALA A 76 -13.27 -1.67 1.72
C ALA A 76 -12.85 -3.15 1.77
N ALA A 77 -11.66 -3.46 1.24
CA ALA A 77 -11.13 -4.82 1.22
C ALA A 77 -10.85 -5.34 2.65
N VAL A 78 -10.25 -4.52 3.51
CA VAL A 78 -9.96 -4.90 4.90
C VAL A 78 -11.25 -5.12 5.70
N LYS A 79 -12.23 -4.23 5.58
CA LYS A 79 -13.56 -4.41 6.21
C LYS A 79 -14.22 -5.70 5.74
N LYS A 80 -14.13 -6.03 4.46
CA LYS A 80 -14.67 -7.28 3.92
C LYS A 80 -13.92 -8.51 4.47
N ALA A 81 -12.60 -8.46 4.57
CA ALA A 81 -11.80 -9.55 5.16
C ALA A 81 -12.16 -9.79 6.63
N ILE A 82 -12.32 -8.72 7.42
CA ILE A 82 -12.76 -8.81 8.81
C ILE A 82 -14.14 -9.48 8.91
N ALA A 83 -15.07 -9.11 8.03
CA ALA A 83 -16.45 -9.63 8.03
C ALA A 83 -16.56 -11.11 7.60
N ILE A 84 -15.68 -11.58 6.71
CA ILE A 84 -15.69 -12.96 6.19
C ILE A 84 -14.90 -13.91 7.08
N GLY A 85 -13.72 -13.47 7.56
CA GLY A 85 -12.77 -14.31 8.25
C GLY A 85 -12.78 -14.14 9.76
N ARG A 86 -11.76 -14.68 10.39
CA ARG A 86 -11.45 -14.54 11.81
C ARG A 86 -10.25 -13.62 11.99
N VAL A 87 -10.32 -12.46 11.34
CA VAL A 87 -9.26 -11.44 11.43
C VAL A 87 -9.44 -10.65 12.73
N ASP A 88 -8.35 -10.52 13.48
CA ASP A 88 -8.29 -9.62 14.63
C ASP A 88 -8.08 -8.18 14.14
N ALA A 89 -9.12 -7.37 14.22
CA ALA A 89 -9.10 -5.98 13.76
C ALA A 89 -8.07 -5.09 14.48
N LYS A 90 -7.54 -5.52 15.64
CA LYS A 90 -6.49 -4.79 16.37
C LYS A 90 -5.08 -5.20 15.96
N ARG A 91 -4.92 -6.24 15.16
CA ARG A 91 -3.62 -6.79 14.74
C ARG A 91 -3.52 -6.88 13.22
N ILE A 92 -3.70 -5.74 12.55
CA ILE A 92 -3.61 -5.62 11.09
C ILE A 92 -2.42 -4.72 10.77
N GLY A 93 -1.43 -5.26 10.05
CA GLY A 93 -0.30 -4.51 9.50
C GLY A 93 -0.49 -4.21 8.02
N LEU A 94 0.04 -3.06 7.58
CA LEU A 94 0.06 -2.67 6.17
C LEU A 94 1.50 -2.65 5.66
N ILE A 95 1.75 -3.22 4.48
CA ILE A 95 3.06 -3.17 3.83
C ILE A 95 2.94 -2.78 2.36
N GLY A 96 3.81 -1.88 1.92
CA GLY A 96 3.97 -1.50 0.53
C GLY A 96 5.41 -1.16 0.19
N HIS A 97 5.78 -1.35 -1.07
CA HIS A 97 7.10 -1.01 -1.60
C HIS A 97 6.96 -0.18 -2.87
N SER A 98 7.87 0.76 -3.11
CA SER A 98 7.85 1.65 -4.27
C SER A 98 6.54 2.44 -4.33
N TYR A 99 5.73 2.30 -5.38
CA TYR A 99 4.41 2.93 -5.44
C TYR A 99 3.48 2.47 -4.31
N GLY A 100 3.51 1.18 -3.97
CA GLY A 100 2.82 0.67 -2.78
C GLY A 100 3.35 1.25 -1.46
N GLY A 101 4.65 1.61 -1.41
CA GLY A 101 5.23 2.35 -0.29
C GLY A 101 4.63 3.75 -0.14
N TYR A 102 4.49 4.48 -1.26
CA TYR A 102 3.76 5.73 -1.30
C TYR A 102 2.33 5.58 -0.78
N GLU A 103 1.60 4.59 -1.28
CA GLU A 103 0.22 4.32 -0.87
C GLU A 103 0.13 3.98 0.63
N ALA A 104 1.04 3.15 1.14
CA ALA A 104 1.10 2.78 2.55
C ALA A 104 1.37 4.00 3.44
N ALA A 105 2.34 4.84 3.06
CA ALA A 105 2.62 6.09 3.75
C ALA A 105 1.42 7.05 3.73
N PHE A 106 0.74 7.18 2.58
CA PHE A 106 -0.44 8.02 2.46
C PHE A 106 -1.59 7.52 3.35
N ILE A 107 -1.87 6.21 3.33
CA ILE A 107 -2.88 5.57 4.17
C ILE A 107 -2.60 5.81 5.65
N ALA A 108 -1.33 5.71 6.08
CA ALA A 108 -0.93 5.97 7.47
C ALA A 108 -1.30 7.39 7.94
N THR A 109 -1.33 8.37 7.04
CA THR A 109 -1.71 9.76 7.37
C THR A 109 -3.21 9.99 7.43
N ARG A 110 -4.05 9.07 6.91
CA ARG A 110 -5.48 9.29 6.68
C ARG A 110 -6.39 8.27 7.36
N TYR A 111 -5.88 7.08 7.66
CA TYR A 111 -6.73 5.98 8.09
C TYR A 111 -6.12 5.20 9.27
N LYS A 112 -6.88 5.07 10.36
CA LYS A 112 -6.40 4.56 11.66
C LYS A 112 -6.77 3.09 11.92
N LEU A 113 -6.86 2.28 10.89
CA LEU A 113 -7.19 0.85 11.05
C LEU A 113 -5.97 -0.01 11.36
N PHE A 114 -4.80 0.42 10.94
CA PHE A 114 -3.58 -0.39 11.00
C PHE A 114 -2.85 -0.22 12.33
N ALA A 115 -2.38 -1.33 12.88
CA ALA A 115 -1.55 -1.33 14.08
C ALA A 115 -0.10 -0.91 13.78
N THR A 116 0.35 -1.11 12.54
CA THR A 116 1.68 -0.71 12.06
C THR A 116 1.69 -0.61 10.54
N VAL A 117 2.61 0.20 10.01
CA VAL A 117 2.82 0.37 8.57
C VAL A 117 4.30 0.16 8.23
N VAL A 118 4.54 -0.55 7.12
CA VAL A 118 5.86 -0.73 6.53
C VAL A 118 5.84 -0.11 5.14
N SER A 119 6.67 0.93 4.93
CA SER A 119 6.72 1.74 3.72
C SER A 119 8.13 1.76 3.15
N GLY A 120 8.37 0.98 2.11
CA GLY A 120 9.69 0.88 1.47
C GLY A 120 9.77 1.69 0.18
N ALA A 121 10.92 2.38 -0.05
CA ALA A 121 11.23 3.12 -1.27
C ALA A 121 10.09 4.06 -1.72
N ALA A 122 9.43 4.72 -0.78
CA ALA A 122 8.23 5.51 -1.00
C ALA A 122 8.53 6.91 -1.53
N VAL A 123 7.71 7.39 -2.46
CA VAL A 123 7.59 8.81 -2.76
C VAL A 123 6.72 9.45 -1.68
N THR A 124 7.29 10.19 -0.76
CA THR A 124 6.56 10.85 0.33
C THR A 124 6.19 12.30 0.04
N ASP A 125 6.90 12.94 -0.89
CA ASP A 125 6.64 14.30 -1.36
C ASP A 125 6.54 14.31 -2.89
N MET A 126 5.32 14.43 -3.39
CA MET A 126 5.05 14.46 -4.83
C MET A 126 5.55 15.75 -5.49
N VAL A 127 5.59 16.85 -4.75
CA VAL A 127 6.05 18.15 -5.28
C VAL A 127 7.52 18.03 -5.66
N SER A 128 8.38 17.72 -4.69
CA SER A 128 9.82 17.61 -4.92
C SER A 128 10.16 16.51 -5.93
N HIS A 129 9.53 15.34 -5.81
CA HIS A 129 9.82 14.20 -6.69
C HIS A 129 9.39 14.46 -8.14
N SER A 130 8.29 15.19 -8.38
CA SER A 130 7.85 15.53 -9.75
C SER A 130 8.83 16.47 -10.48
N LEU A 131 9.56 17.30 -9.72
CA LEU A 131 10.56 18.22 -10.23
C LEU A 131 11.95 17.58 -10.39
N ALA A 132 12.15 16.38 -9.85
CA ALA A 132 13.39 15.65 -9.95
C ALA A 132 13.64 15.13 -11.38
N GLN A 133 14.87 14.71 -11.63
CA GLN A 133 15.27 13.96 -12.82
C GLN A 133 15.61 12.52 -12.42
N ASP A 134 15.37 11.59 -13.34
CA ASP A 134 15.87 10.23 -13.21
C ASP A 134 17.37 10.15 -13.50
N ILE A 135 17.94 8.96 -13.36
CA ILE A 135 19.37 8.71 -13.58
C ILE A 135 19.82 9.00 -15.04
N THR A 136 18.90 9.18 -15.97
CA THR A 136 19.18 9.53 -17.38
C THR A 136 18.99 11.02 -17.66
N GLY A 137 18.68 11.83 -16.65
CA GLY A 137 18.40 13.26 -16.79
C GLY A 137 16.99 13.58 -17.28
N ARG A 138 16.09 12.59 -17.40
CA ARG A 138 14.71 12.83 -17.81
C ARG A 138 13.91 13.35 -16.62
N SER A 139 13.09 14.39 -16.85
CA SER A 139 12.14 14.89 -15.84
C SER A 139 11.19 13.78 -15.37
N MET A 140 10.92 13.73 -14.07
CA MET A 140 9.94 12.80 -13.49
C MET A 140 8.49 13.21 -13.72
N MET A 141 8.22 14.42 -14.21
CA MET A 141 6.87 14.98 -14.39
C MET A 141 5.95 14.08 -15.21
N TRP A 142 6.45 13.40 -16.24
CA TRP A 142 5.65 12.50 -17.08
C TRP A 142 5.00 11.36 -16.28
N ARG A 143 5.67 10.88 -15.20
CA ARG A 143 5.10 9.84 -14.32
C ARG A 143 3.85 10.32 -13.61
N TYR A 144 3.77 11.62 -13.35
CA TYR A 144 2.63 12.24 -12.68
C TYR A 144 1.49 12.52 -13.63
N VAL A 145 1.79 13.05 -14.81
CA VAL A 145 0.75 13.48 -15.76
C VAL A 145 0.03 12.28 -16.38
N SER A 146 0.77 11.31 -16.90
CA SER A 146 0.22 10.27 -17.78
C SER A 146 0.61 8.84 -17.41
N HIS A 147 1.25 8.63 -16.26
CA HIS A 147 1.73 7.30 -15.87
C HIS A 147 1.30 6.95 -14.44
N GLN A 148 2.12 6.19 -13.72
CA GLN A 148 1.82 5.53 -12.45
C GLN A 148 1.28 6.46 -11.35
N MET A 149 1.76 7.71 -11.29
CA MET A 149 1.33 8.66 -10.24
C MET A 149 -0.06 9.26 -10.49
N ARG A 150 -0.61 9.16 -11.69
CA ARG A 150 -2.03 9.42 -12.06
C ARG A 150 -2.58 10.78 -11.61
N MET A 151 -1.76 11.82 -11.57
CA MET A 151 -2.25 13.17 -11.26
C MET A 151 -3.05 13.78 -12.43
N GLY A 152 -2.71 13.39 -13.70
CA GLY A 152 -3.43 13.82 -14.89
C GLY A 152 -3.11 15.25 -15.34
N LYS A 153 -2.43 16.02 -14.50
CA LYS A 153 -2.00 17.39 -14.77
C LYS A 153 -0.57 17.58 -14.27
N PRO A 154 0.22 18.48 -14.87
CA PRO A 154 1.52 18.84 -14.34
C PRO A 154 1.39 19.63 -13.03
N LEU A 155 2.45 19.64 -12.24
CA LEU A 155 2.51 20.32 -10.94
C LEU A 155 2.03 21.79 -11.00
N TYR A 156 2.40 22.49 -12.07
CA TYR A 156 2.11 23.92 -12.24
C TYR A 156 0.61 24.23 -12.42
N ASP A 157 -0.16 23.23 -12.87
CA ASP A 157 -1.61 23.35 -13.10
C ASP A 157 -2.44 22.80 -11.93
N ASP A 158 -1.82 22.07 -10.98
CA ASP A 158 -2.52 21.47 -9.85
C ASP A 158 -1.63 21.32 -8.59
N TYR A 159 -0.95 22.38 -8.20
CA TYR A 159 -0.05 22.37 -7.05
C TYR A 159 -0.71 21.86 -5.77
N LEU A 160 -1.95 22.26 -5.48
CA LEU A 160 -2.68 21.82 -4.29
C LEU A 160 -2.99 20.32 -4.34
N GLY A 161 -3.36 19.77 -5.51
CA GLY A 161 -3.57 18.34 -5.67
C GLY A 161 -2.31 17.52 -5.38
N TYR A 162 -1.14 18.00 -5.82
CA TYR A 162 0.14 17.35 -5.48
C TYR A 162 0.43 17.38 -3.99
N MET A 163 0.20 18.52 -3.33
CA MET A 163 0.36 18.63 -1.87
C MET A 163 -0.62 17.71 -1.12
N GLU A 164 -1.87 17.67 -1.54
CA GLU A 164 -2.91 16.83 -0.89
C GLU A 164 -2.61 15.34 -1.03
N ASN A 165 -2.04 14.91 -2.17
CA ASN A 165 -1.63 13.53 -2.39
C ASN A 165 -0.23 13.21 -1.84
N SER A 166 0.49 14.16 -1.27
CA SER A 166 1.78 13.93 -0.63
C SER A 166 1.61 13.45 0.81
N PRO A 167 2.13 12.27 1.19
CA PRO A 167 2.14 11.84 2.59
C PRO A 167 2.76 12.86 3.54
N LEU A 168 3.84 13.51 3.12
CA LEU A 168 4.61 14.45 3.93
C LEU A 168 3.75 15.60 4.49
N THR A 169 2.85 16.16 3.70
CA THR A 169 1.98 17.27 4.14
C THR A 169 1.09 16.94 5.34
N ASN A 170 0.82 15.64 5.53
CA ASN A 170 -0.06 15.15 6.58
C ASN A 170 0.64 14.20 7.57
N ALA A 171 1.97 14.16 7.56
CA ALA A 171 2.77 13.26 8.39
C ALA A 171 2.50 13.43 9.89
N LYS A 172 2.12 14.63 10.34
CA LYS A 172 1.72 14.90 11.73
C LYS A 172 0.52 14.06 12.24
N ASN A 173 -0.24 13.48 11.32
CA ASN A 173 -1.42 12.67 11.66
C ASN A 173 -1.07 11.20 11.90
N ILE A 174 0.19 10.80 11.70
CA ILE A 174 0.66 9.43 11.95
C ILE A 174 0.83 9.26 13.45
N ASP A 175 0.05 8.35 14.03
CA ASP A 175 0.04 8.01 15.46
C ASP A 175 0.35 6.53 15.73
N ILE A 176 0.81 5.81 14.72
CA ILE A 176 1.15 4.39 14.76
C ILE A 176 2.63 4.16 14.38
N PRO A 177 3.26 3.05 14.79
CA PRO A 177 4.60 2.71 14.37
C PRO A 177 4.72 2.58 12.85
N VAL A 178 5.70 3.25 12.27
CA VAL A 178 6.03 3.16 10.84
C VAL A 178 7.49 2.75 10.68
N LEU A 179 7.73 1.67 9.93
CA LEU A 179 9.05 1.31 9.44
C LEU A 179 9.18 1.83 8.01
N SER A 180 10.19 2.65 7.76
CA SER A 180 10.47 3.19 6.42
C SER A 180 11.93 2.98 6.03
N TRP A 181 12.17 2.69 4.75
CA TRP A 181 13.52 2.66 4.15
C TRP A 181 13.48 3.20 2.71
N SER A 182 14.59 3.69 2.22
CA SER A 182 14.81 4.18 0.84
C SER A 182 15.69 3.22 0.04
#